data_fd16b7f13e67cd1269a79c8fc0d60f9f
#
_entry.id   fd16b7f13e67cd1269a79c8fc0d60f9f
#
_cell.length_a   1.000
_cell.length_b   1.000
_cell.length_c   1.000
_cell.angle_alpha   90.00
_cell.angle_beta   90.00
_cell.angle_gamma   90.00
#
_symmetry.space_group_name_H-M   'P 1'
#
loop_
_entity.id
_entity.type
_entity.pdbx_description
1 polymer ?
#
loop_
_entity_poly.entity_id
_entity_poly.type
_entity_poly.pdbx_seq_one_letter_code
_entity_poly.pdbx_strand_id
1 'polypeptide(L)' 'MDNDLAARRAALGWSQAELAARLGVSRQTVISIERGRYDPSLPLAFRIAEVFGCRIEDVFRP' A
#
# COMPACT_ATOMS: atom_id res chain seq x y z
N MET A 1 -9.52 -0.20 -7.11
CA MET A 1 -8.86 -1.50 -7.29
C MET A 1 -8.87 -2.24 -5.96
N ASP A 2 -9.20 -3.50 -5.99
CA ASP A 2 -9.20 -4.35 -4.79
C ASP A 2 -7.77 -4.66 -4.37
N ASN A 3 -7.52 -4.64 -3.05
CA ASN A 3 -6.17 -4.89 -2.53
C ASN A 3 -6.24 -5.33 -1.07
N ASP A 4 -5.14 -5.88 -0.56
CA ASP A 4 -5.03 -6.27 0.83
C ASP A 4 -3.95 -5.45 1.57
N LEU A 5 -3.75 -4.19 1.14
CA LEU A 5 -2.73 -3.32 1.71
C LEU A 5 -2.91 -3.14 3.22
N ALA A 6 -4.15 -2.89 3.65
CA ALA A 6 -4.44 -2.69 5.08
C ALA A 6 -4.11 -3.93 5.90
N ALA A 7 -4.45 -5.12 5.40
CA ALA A 7 -4.17 -6.37 6.09
C ALA A 7 -2.66 -6.61 6.21
N ARG A 8 -1.91 -6.35 5.13
CA ARG A 8 -0.46 -6.52 5.15
C ARG A 8 0.20 -5.53 6.11
N ARG A 9 -0.27 -4.29 6.11
CA ARG A 9 0.21 -3.26 7.03
C ARG A 9 -0.04 -3.68 8.48
N ALA A 10 -1.26 -4.11 8.77
CA ALA A 10 -1.66 -4.51 10.12
C ALA A 10 -0.85 -5.71 10.62
N ALA A 11 -0.55 -6.66 9.73
CA ALA A 11 0.24 -7.83 10.08
C ALA A 11 1.65 -7.46 10.57
N LEU A 12 2.18 -6.33 10.11
CA LEU A 12 3.48 -5.82 10.54
C LEU A 12 3.38 -4.85 11.73
N GLY A 13 2.17 -4.57 12.20
CA GLY A 13 1.95 -3.67 13.32
C GLY A 13 2.15 -2.20 12.95
N TRP A 14 2.09 -1.84 11.67
CA TRP A 14 2.30 -0.47 11.23
C TRP A 14 0.99 0.32 11.20
N SER A 15 1.06 1.59 11.64
CA SER A 15 -0.03 2.53 11.42
C SER A 15 -0.04 2.98 9.94
N GLN A 16 -1.13 3.62 9.53
CA GLN A 16 -1.19 4.23 8.20
C GLN A 16 -0.09 5.28 8.02
N ALA A 17 0.19 6.05 9.08
CA ALA A 17 1.25 7.06 9.04
C ALA A 17 2.63 6.41 8.87
N GLU A 18 2.87 5.28 9.54
CA GLU A 18 4.13 4.56 9.41
C GLU A 18 4.33 4.05 7.99
N LEU A 19 3.29 3.45 7.40
CA LEU A 19 3.37 2.98 6.02
C LEU A 19 3.59 4.14 5.06
N ALA A 20 2.89 5.25 5.26
CA ALA A 20 3.07 6.44 4.43
C ALA A 20 4.52 6.94 4.46
N ALA A 21 5.13 6.98 5.64
CA ALA A 21 6.52 7.38 5.79
C ALA A 21 7.46 6.44 5.03
N ARG A 22 7.21 5.13 5.11
CA ARG A 22 8.04 4.14 4.43
C ARG A 22 7.92 4.23 2.91
N LEU A 23 6.74 4.63 2.42
CA LEU A 23 6.50 4.79 0.99
C LEU A 23 6.89 6.17 0.46
N GLY A 24 7.10 7.14 1.35
CA GLY A 24 7.38 8.52 0.93
C GLY A 24 6.17 9.24 0.38
N VAL A 25 4.97 8.90 0.87
CA VAL A 25 3.72 9.52 0.45
C VAL A 25 2.96 10.04 1.66
N SER A 26 1.85 10.76 1.43
CA SER A 26 1.02 11.25 2.52
C SER A 26 0.19 10.11 3.13
N ARG A 27 -0.21 10.29 4.38
CA ARG A 27 -1.12 9.35 5.05
C ARG A 27 -2.44 9.24 4.29
N GLN A 28 -2.93 10.37 3.74
CA GLN A 28 -4.17 10.37 2.96
C GLN A 28 -4.07 9.48 1.73
N THR A 29 -2.90 9.44 1.09
CA THR A 29 -2.66 8.55 -0.05
C THR A 29 -2.82 7.09 0.37
N VAL A 30 -2.24 6.71 1.51
CA VAL A 30 -2.39 5.34 2.04
C VAL A 30 -3.86 5.02 2.29
N ILE A 31 -4.59 5.93 2.95
CA ILE A 31 -6.01 5.75 3.23
C ILE A 31 -6.79 5.53 1.94
N SER A 32 -6.54 6.34 0.93
CA SER A 32 -7.26 6.26 -0.36
C SER A 32 -6.97 4.95 -1.09
N ILE A 33 -5.74 4.48 -1.05
CA ILE A 33 -5.39 3.18 -1.64
C ILE A 33 -6.09 2.05 -0.89
N GLU A 34 -6.03 2.05 0.43
CA GLU A 34 -6.64 0.99 1.25
C GLU A 34 -8.15 0.90 1.03
N ARG A 35 -8.80 2.02 0.74
CA ARG A 35 -10.23 2.07 0.46
C ARG A 35 -10.59 1.73 -0.99
N GLY A 36 -9.60 1.49 -1.83
CA GLY A 36 -9.82 1.20 -3.23
C GLY A 36 -10.24 2.40 -4.06
N ARG A 37 -10.06 3.62 -3.54
CA ARG A 37 -10.48 4.86 -4.23
C ARG A 37 -9.38 5.46 -5.10
N TYR A 38 -8.16 5.04 -4.90
CA TYR A 38 -7.01 5.55 -5.62
C TYR A 38 -6.12 4.38 -6.03
N ASP A 39 -5.86 4.26 -7.31
CA ASP A 39 -4.96 3.25 -7.83
C ASP A 39 -3.56 3.87 -7.88
N PRO A 40 -2.56 3.27 -7.22
CA PRO A 40 -1.23 3.85 -7.21
C PRO A 40 -0.61 3.85 -8.60
N SER A 41 0.27 4.83 -8.86
CA SER A 41 1.10 4.81 -10.04
C SER A 41 1.95 3.55 -10.05
N LEU A 42 2.43 3.15 -11.23
CA LEU A 42 3.27 1.96 -11.32
C LEU A 42 4.53 2.08 -10.44
N PRO A 43 5.26 3.22 -10.41
CA PRO A 43 6.40 3.36 -9.50
C PRO A 43 6.01 3.17 -8.03
N LEU A 44 4.86 3.70 -7.61
CA LEU A 44 4.40 3.54 -6.24
C LEU A 44 4.01 2.09 -5.95
N ALA A 45 3.35 1.43 -6.90
CA ALA A 45 2.98 0.02 -6.75
C ALA A 45 4.21 -0.87 -6.57
N PHE A 46 5.27 -0.62 -7.34
CA PHE A 46 6.53 -1.35 -7.18
C PHE A 46 7.16 -1.10 -5.82
N ARG A 47 7.09 0.14 -5.32
CA ARG A 47 7.62 0.48 -4.00
C ARG A 47 6.85 -0.23 -2.89
N ILE A 48 5.52 -0.29 -3.02
CA ILE A 48 4.67 -1.03 -2.09
C ILE A 48 5.08 -2.51 -2.04
N ALA A 49 5.22 -3.13 -3.20
CA ALA A 49 5.63 -4.53 -3.28
C ALA A 49 6.99 -4.74 -2.61
N GLU A 50 7.92 -3.84 -2.86
CA GLU A 50 9.27 -3.91 -2.30
C GLU A 50 9.25 -3.79 -0.77
N VAL A 51 8.46 -2.87 -0.22
CA VAL A 51 8.34 -2.66 1.22
C VAL A 51 7.80 -3.92 1.91
N PHE A 52 6.88 -4.63 1.28
CA PHE A 52 6.31 -5.85 1.85
C PHE A 52 7.04 -7.13 1.40
N GLY A 53 8.03 -7.01 0.54
CA GLY A 53 8.79 -8.17 0.08
C GLY A 53 7.97 -9.15 -0.73
N CYS A 54 7.07 -8.65 -1.58
CA CYS A 54 6.18 -9.47 -2.40
C CYS A 54 6.05 -8.86 -3.79
N ARG A 55 5.15 -9.41 -4.61
CA ARG A 55 4.91 -8.90 -5.95
C ARG A 55 3.69 -7.99 -5.95
N ILE A 56 3.58 -7.12 -6.97
CA ILE A 56 2.43 -6.22 -7.10
C ILE A 56 1.12 -7.01 -7.08
N GLU A 57 1.06 -8.10 -7.82
CA GLU A 57 -0.16 -8.91 -7.93
C GLU A 57 -0.51 -9.66 -6.64
N ASP A 58 0.42 -9.73 -5.69
CA ASP A 58 0.12 -10.28 -4.37
C ASP A 58 -0.68 -9.29 -3.53
N VAL A 59 -0.56 -7.99 -3.82
CA VAL A 59 -1.23 -6.94 -3.07
C VAL A 59 -2.49 -6.45 -3.81
N PHE A 60 -2.38 -6.26 -5.12
CA PHE A 60 -3.43 -5.62 -5.92
C PHE A 60 -4.11 -6.62 -6.85
N ARG A 61 -5.44 -6.52 -6.91
CA ARG A 61 -6.27 -7.32 -7.83
C ARG A 61 -7.10 -6.35 -8.67
N PRO A 62 -6.97 -6.41 -10.00
CA PRO A 62 -7.75 -5.54 -10.89
C PRO A 62 -9.26 -5.82 -10.83
#